data_9a4726a49125cf2837fe14cdc729c36a
#
_entry.id   9a4726a49125cf2837fe14cdc729c36a
#
_cell.length_a   1.000
_cell.length_b   1.000
_cell.length_c   1.000
_cell.angle_alpha   90.00
_cell.angle_beta   90.00
_cell.angle_gamma   90.00
#
_symmetry.space_group_name_H-M   'P 1'
#
loop_
_entity.id
_entity.type
_entity.pdbx_description
1 polymer ?
#
loop_
_entity_poly.entity_id
_entity_poly.type
_entity_poly.pdbx_seq_one_letter_code
_entity_poly.pdbx_strand_id
1 'polypeptide(L)'
;MNTKTLRNFRIILWVLVAVVAIGATALYVFQPPARPLGITGQEFALNSTKGGAFTQDDLAGTPSLIFFGYTYCPDVCPTTLAETTAIRDKLGLAPDDLRIIFVSVDPERDTLEMVKEYVEGFDPSVIGLVASSLEQTENAKAAFGVFSEKVGEPGDPYYLVNHTALTFLVNADGTFQGTIAYEEDQDTATAKVKRLVQG
;
A
#
# COMPACT_ATOMS: atom_id res chain seq x y z
N MET A 1 -26.74 -40.69 -41.22
CA MET A 1 -25.57 -39.79 -41.15
C MET A 1 -24.35 -40.59 -41.47
N ASN A 2 -23.54 -40.16 -42.45
CA ASN A 2 -22.41 -40.94 -42.98
C ASN A 2 -21.29 -41.04 -41.92
N THR A 3 -20.71 -42.22 -41.71
CA THR A 3 -19.65 -42.47 -40.73
C THR A 3 -18.42 -41.56 -40.91
N LYS A 4 -18.14 -41.14 -42.13
CA LYS A 4 -17.07 -40.17 -42.45
C LYS A 4 -17.39 -38.76 -41.88
N THR A 5 -18.67 -38.33 -41.96
CA THR A 5 -19.13 -37.04 -41.44
C THR A 5 -19.00 -36.98 -39.92
N LEU A 6 -19.41 -38.05 -39.22
CA LEU A 6 -19.29 -38.18 -37.77
C LEU A 6 -17.81 -38.17 -37.31
N ARG A 7 -16.92 -38.85 -38.07
CA ARG A 7 -15.48 -38.86 -37.77
C ARG A 7 -14.89 -37.46 -37.90
N ASN A 8 -15.18 -36.78 -39.01
CA ASN A 8 -14.69 -35.41 -39.23
C ASN A 8 -15.22 -34.42 -38.20
N PHE A 9 -16.49 -34.50 -37.80
CA PHE A 9 -17.08 -33.70 -36.75
C PHE A 9 -16.35 -33.91 -35.41
N ARG A 10 -16.08 -35.16 -35.04
CA ARG A 10 -15.33 -35.46 -33.79
C ARG A 10 -13.91 -34.91 -33.82
N ILE A 11 -13.22 -34.99 -34.95
CA ILE A 11 -11.87 -34.43 -35.13
C ILE A 11 -11.88 -32.93 -34.99
N ILE A 12 -12.84 -32.24 -35.62
CA ILE A 12 -12.98 -30.77 -35.50
C ILE A 12 -13.24 -30.37 -34.06
N LEU A 13 -14.13 -31.11 -33.36
CA LEU A 13 -14.43 -30.83 -31.94
C LEU A 13 -13.19 -30.95 -31.06
N TRP A 14 -12.39 -32.04 -31.22
CA TRP A 14 -11.17 -32.24 -30.46
C TRP A 14 -10.08 -31.20 -30.77
N VAL A 15 -9.96 -30.79 -32.04
CA VAL A 15 -9.07 -29.69 -32.42
C VAL A 15 -9.47 -28.40 -31.77
N LEU A 16 -10.77 -28.09 -31.75
CA LEU A 16 -11.30 -26.87 -31.09
C LEU A 16 -11.05 -26.89 -29.58
N VAL A 17 -11.26 -28.03 -28.93
CA VAL A 17 -10.94 -28.20 -27.49
C VAL A 17 -9.45 -28.00 -27.24
N ALA A 18 -8.59 -28.56 -28.06
CA ALA A 18 -7.15 -28.38 -27.92
C ALA A 18 -6.71 -26.93 -28.12
N VAL A 19 -7.26 -26.22 -29.09
CA VAL A 19 -6.97 -24.81 -29.36
C VAL A 19 -7.41 -23.94 -28.16
N VAL A 20 -8.61 -24.17 -27.62
CA VAL A 20 -9.12 -23.45 -26.44
C VAL A 20 -8.26 -23.75 -25.22
N ALA A 21 -7.89 -25.01 -24.98
CA ALA A 21 -7.04 -25.39 -23.86
C ALA A 21 -5.65 -24.74 -23.94
N ILE A 22 -5.02 -24.77 -25.12
CA ILE A 22 -3.72 -24.11 -25.36
C ILE A 22 -3.85 -22.60 -25.16
N GLY A 23 -4.89 -21.97 -25.72
CA GLY A 23 -5.15 -20.54 -25.54
C GLY A 23 -5.36 -20.15 -24.08
N ALA A 24 -6.16 -20.89 -23.34
CA ALA A 24 -6.39 -20.66 -21.92
C ALA A 24 -5.11 -20.85 -21.09
N THR A 25 -4.32 -21.88 -21.38
CA THR A 25 -3.04 -22.11 -20.71
C THR A 25 -2.04 -21.00 -21.03
N ALA A 26 -1.98 -20.56 -22.28
CA ALA A 26 -1.13 -19.44 -22.67
C ALA A 26 -1.53 -18.15 -21.95
N LEU A 27 -2.82 -17.83 -21.93
CA LEU A 27 -3.34 -16.67 -21.18
C LEU A 27 -3.01 -16.77 -19.68
N TYR A 28 -3.11 -17.94 -19.07
CA TYR A 28 -2.77 -18.15 -17.67
C TYR A 28 -1.26 -18.00 -17.38
N VAL A 29 -0.40 -18.58 -18.24
CA VAL A 29 1.06 -18.56 -18.07
C VAL A 29 1.67 -17.20 -18.41
N PHE A 30 1.09 -16.50 -19.40
CA PHE A 30 1.55 -15.17 -19.83
C PHE A 30 0.73 -14.02 -19.22
N GLN A 31 -0.18 -14.29 -18.27
CA GLN A 31 -0.72 -13.21 -17.44
C GLN A 31 0.47 -12.54 -16.75
N PRO A 32 0.66 -11.20 -16.94
CA PRO A 32 1.59 -10.48 -16.08
C PRO A 32 1.20 -10.77 -14.64
N PRO A 33 2.16 -11.01 -13.72
CA PRO A 33 1.86 -11.18 -12.32
C PRO A 33 0.92 -10.04 -11.94
N ALA A 34 -0.18 -10.38 -11.23
CA ALA A 34 -1.07 -9.36 -10.68
C ALA A 34 -0.16 -8.36 -9.99
N ARG A 35 -0.15 -7.10 -10.48
CA ARG A 35 0.77 -6.09 -9.96
C ARG A 35 0.56 -6.06 -8.46
N PRO A 36 1.61 -6.23 -7.64
CA PRO A 36 1.50 -6.19 -6.20
C PRO A 36 1.29 -4.73 -5.78
N LEU A 37 0.09 -4.22 -5.94
CA LEU A 37 -0.13 -2.80 -5.82
C LEU A 37 -1.25 -2.53 -4.89
N GLY A 38 -0.96 -2.01 -3.74
CA GLY A 38 -1.99 -1.56 -2.87
C GLY A 38 -3.17 -2.54 -2.82
N ILE A 39 -4.29 -2.14 -2.34
CA ILE A 39 -5.48 -3.00 -2.29
C ILE A 39 -6.24 -3.00 -3.63
N THR A 40 -6.11 -1.93 -4.43
CA THR A 40 -6.99 -1.68 -5.58
C THR A 40 -6.30 -1.74 -6.95
N GLY A 41 -4.95 -1.71 -6.97
CA GLY A 41 -4.17 -1.65 -8.22
C GLY A 41 -4.12 -0.27 -8.88
N GLN A 42 -4.59 0.79 -8.21
CA GLN A 42 -4.44 2.16 -8.67
C GLN A 42 -2.97 2.58 -8.61
N GLU A 43 -2.46 3.16 -9.68
CA GLU A 43 -1.09 3.71 -9.73
C GLU A 43 -1.02 5.03 -8.95
N PHE A 44 0.09 5.26 -8.26
CA PHE A 44 0.39 6.50 -7.57
C PHE A 44 1.87 6.89 -7.70
N ALA A 45 2.14 8.18 -7.55
CA ALA A 45 3.50 8.71 -7.44
C ALA A 45 3.49 9.90 -6.47
N LEU A 46 4.34 9.85 -5.45
CA LEU A 46 4.44 10.85 -4.38
C LEU A 46 5.90 11.30 -4.23
N ASN A 47 6.12 12.50 -3.72
CA ASN A 47 7.46 12.97 -3.38
C ASN A 47 7.91 12.35 -2.06
N SER A 48 9.15 11.83 -2.03
CA SER A 48 9.71 11.18 -0.86
C SER A 48 10.66 12.11 -0.09
N THR A 49 10.57 12.11 1.24
CA THR A 49 11.53 12.80 2.13
C THR A 49 12.96 12.23 2.03
N LYS A 50 13.12 11.06 1.42
CA LYS A 50 14.43 10.45 1.12
C LYS A 50 14.95 10.84 -0.28
N GLY A 51 14.20 11.69 -1.00
CA GLY A 51 14.51 12.16 -2.33
C GLY A 51 13.82 11.35 -3.44
N GLY A 52 13.57 12.03 -4.55
CA GLY A 52 12.91 11.43 -5.72
C GLY A 52 11.40 11.20 -5.54
N ALA A 53 10.82 10.52 -6.53
CA ALA A 53 9.46 10.06 -6.49
C ALA A 53 9.41 8.65 -5.90
N PHE A 54 8.38 8.38 -5.11
CA PHE A 54 8.03 7.05 -4.60
C PHE A 54 6.76 6.59 -5.30
N THR A 55 6.82 5.46 -5.94
CA THR A 55 5.72 4.86 -6.71
C THR A 55 5.30 3.52 -6.11
N GLN A 56 4.28 2.93 -6.68
CA GLN A 56 3.90 1.57 -6.31
C GLN A 56 5.03 0.54 -6.49
N ASP A 57 5.89 0.71 -7.50
CA ASP A 57 6.98 -0.24 -7.78
C ASP A 57 8.03 -0.24 -6.66
N ASP A 58 8.15 0.88 -5.93
CA ASP A 58 9.04 1.02 -4.77
C ASP A 58 8.53 0.28 -3.52
N LEU A 59 7.27 -0.21 -3.53
CA LEU A 59 6.76 -1.08 -2.47
C LEU A 59 7.45 -2.44 -2.46
N ALA A 60 7.99 -2.88 -3.59
CA ALA A 60 8.73 -4.12 -3.67
C ALA A 60 10.11 -4.03 -3.00
N GLY A 61 10.64 -5.17 -2.62
CA GLY A 61 11.99 -5.35 -2.07
C GLY A 61 12.03 -5.49 -0.55
N THR A 62 11.30 -4.68 0.20
CA THR A 62 11.32 -4.70 1.68
C THR A 62 9.90 -4.64 2.24
N PRO A 63 9.55 -5.48 3.23
CA PRO A 63 8.27 -5.38 3.92
C PRO A 63 8.04 -3.97 4.46
N SER A 64 6.80 -3.50 4.42
CA SER A 64 6.51 -2.10 4.77
C SER A 64 5.27 -1.98 5.64
N LEU A 65 5.34 -1.08 6.62
CA LEU A 65 4.21 -0.54 7.37
C LEU A 65 3.86 0.82 6.76
N ILE A 66 2.65 0.99 6.26
CA ILE A 66 2.21 2.21 5.59
C ILE A 66 1.04 2.81 6.35
N PHE A 67 1.18 4.06 6.75
CA PHE A 67 0.17 4.80 7.49
C PHE A 67 -0.17 6.12 6.78
N PHE A 68 -1.47 6.38 6.62
CA PHE A 68 -1.97 7.63 6.05
C PHE A 68 -2.37 8.57 7.19
N GLY A 69 -1.87 9.81 7.16
CA GLY A 69 -2.10 10.80 8.20
C GLY A 69 -1.76 12.21 7.75
N TYR A 70 -1.60 13.13 8.70
CA TYR A 70 -1.18 14.51 8.45
C TYR A 70 -0.42 15.07 9.67
N THR A 71 0.45 16.07 9.45
CA THR A 71 1.37 16.55 10.50
C THR A 71 0.64 17.29 11.63
N TYR A 72 -0.51 17.90 11.36
CA TYR A 72 -1.35 18.61 12.35
C TYR A 72 -2.31 17.69 13.12
N CYS A 73 -2.20 16.38 12.96
CA CYS A 73 -3.01 15.42 13.72
C CYS A 73 -2.60 15.44 15.20
N PRO A 74 -3.56 15.71 16.14
CA PRO A 74 -3.18 15.90 17.53
C PRO A 74 -2.94 14.61 18.33
N ASP A 75 -3.35 13.44 17.80
CA ASP A 75 -3.38 12.20 18.59
C ASP A 75 -3.02 10.95 17.78
N VAL A 76 -3.87 10.51 16.86
CA VAL A 76 -3.74 9.21 16.15
C VAL A 76 -2.42 9.08 15.42
N CYS A 77 -1.98 10.11 14.69
CA CYS A 77 -0.78 10.02 13.87
C CYS A 77 0.51 9.92 14.68
N PRO A 78 0.77 10.79 15.70
CA PRO A 78 1.97 10.64 16.51
C PRO A 78 1.99 9.32 17.28
N THR A 79 0.83 8.88 17.82
CA THR A 79 0.73 7.59 18.51
C THR A 79 1.07 6.41 17.58
N THR A 80 0.50 6.37 16.38
CA THR A 80 0.77 5.29 15.41
C THR A 80 2.25 5.25 14.98
N LEU A 81 2.88 6.41 14.74
CA LEU A 81 4.30 6.45 14.39
C LEU A 81 5.18 5.98 15.56
N ALA A 82 4.89 6.41 16.79
CA ALA A 82 5.61 5.96 17.97
C ALA A 82 5.46 4.45 18.20
N GLU A 83 4.26 3.90 18.04
CA GLU A 83 3.99 2.46 18.21
C GLU A 83 4.67 1.61 17.13
N THR A 84 4.61 2.02 15.85
CA THR A 84 5.23 1.27 14.76
C THR A 84 6.76 1.26 14.85
N THR A 85 7.38 2.37 15.25
CA THR A 85 8.82 2.44 15.51
C THR A 85 9.20 1.58 16.72
N ALA A 86 8.43 1.64 17.81
CA ALA A 86 8.66 0.80 19.00
C ALA A 86 8.52 -0.71 18.71
N ILE A 87 7.57 -1.12 17.85
CA ILE A 87 7.44 -2.52 17.42
C ILE A 87 8.66 -2.97 16.63
N ARG A 88 9.16 -2.15 15.69
CA ARG A 88 10.37 -2.44 14.92
C ARG A 88 11.58 -2.62 15.85
N ASP A 89 11.77 -1.72 16.80
CA ASP A 89 12.86 -1.77 17.79
C ASP A 89 12.73 -3.00 18.71
N LYS A 90 11.53 -3.28 19.21
CA LYS A 90 11.25 -4.48 20.05
C LYS A 90 11.59 -5.78 19.33
N LEU A 91 11.41 -5.82 18.00
CA LEU A 91 11.75 -6.97 17.17
C LEU A 91 13.23 -7.01 16.74
N GLY A 92 14.02 -5.98 17.05
CA GLY A 92 15.43 -5.85 16.66
C GLY A 92 15.63 -5.74 15.15
N LEU A 93 14.65 -5.18 14.43
CA LEU A 93 14.67 -5.05 12.97
C LEU A 93 15.36 -3.74 12.55
N ALA A 94 16.25 -3.83 11.55
CA ALA A 94 16.83 -2.66 10.91
C ALA A 94 15.81 -2.00 9.93
N PRO A 95 16.02 -0.73 9.54
CA PRO A 95 15.19 -0.08 8.52
C PRO A 95 15.10 -0.83 7.18
N ASP A 96 16.14 -1.57 6.82
CA ASP A 96 16.19 -2.39 5.61
C ASP A 96 15.41 -3.72 5.76
N ASP A 97 15.13 -4.15 7.00
CA ASP A 97 14.32 -5.34 7.27
C ASP A 97 12.81 -5.00 7.28
N LEU A 98 12.46 -3.78 7.70
CA LEU A 98 11.09 -3.29 7.79
C LEU A 98 11.03 -1.77 7.59
N ARG A 99 10.44 -1.32 6.50
CA ARG A 99 10.22 0.11 6.25
C ARG A 99 8.97 0.61 6.97
N ILE A 100 9.05 1.83 7.49
CA ILE A 100 7.90 2.58 8.00
C ILE A 100 7.68 3.77 7.06
N ILE A 101 6.46 3.87 6.52
CA ILE A 101 6.10 4.87 5.51
C ILE A 101 4.90 5.66 6.01
N PHE A 102 5.06 6.97 6.11
CA PHE A 102 3.98 7.92 6.41
C PHE A 102 3.55 8.62 5.12
N VAL A 103 2.26 8.61 4.81
CA VAL A 103 1.70 9.25 3.61
C VAL A 103 0.79 10.38 4.04
N SER A 104 1.11 11.62 3.65
CA SER A 104 0.24 12.75 3.96
C SER A 104 -1.07 12.71 3.15
N VAL A 105 -2.19 12.91 3.83
CA VAL A 105 -3.53 13.11 3.23
C VAL A 105 -3.93 14.59 3.15
N ASP A 106 -3.04 15.50 3.56
CA ASP A 106 -3.29 16.94 3.61
C ASP A 106 -2.20 17.75 2.87
N PRO A 107 -2.10 17.62 1.54
CA PRO A 107 -1.05 18.29 0.76
C PRO A 107 -1.18 19.82 0.73
N GLU A 108 -2.26 20.38 1.27
CA GLU A 108 -2.43 21.84 1.36
C GLU A 108 -1.62 22.44 2.51
N ARG A 109 -1.45 21.71 3.62
CA ARG A 109 -0.66 22.16 4.78
C ARG A 109 0.68 21.43 4.90
N ASP A 110 0.72 20.16 4.54
CA ASP A 110 1.90 19.32 4.68
C ASP A 110 2.86 19.51 3.50
N THR A 111 3.87 20.34 3.68
CA THR A 111 4.99 20.41 2.74
C THR A 111 5.95 19.24 2.94
N LEU A 112 6.76 18.92 1.93
CA LEU A 112 7.75 17.85 2.03
C LEU A 112 8.73 18.05 3.20
N GLU A 113 9.13 19.30 3.45
CA GLU A 113 10.01 19.66 4.56
C GLU A 113 9.34 19.45 5.91
N MET A 114 8.09 19.91 6.08
CA MET A 114 7.33 19.69 7.32
C MET A 114 7.13 18.22 7.63
N VAL A 115 6.77 17.42 6.61
CA VAL A 115 6.61 15.97 6.78
C VAL A 115 7.94 15.31 7.13
N LYS A 116 9.06 15.77 6.53
CA LYS A 116 10.39 15.28 6.85
C LYS A 116 10.73 15.53 8.32
N GLU A 117 10.62 16.77 8.79
CA GLU A 117 10.88 17.13 10.19
C GLU A 117 9.98 16.33 11.14
N TYR A 118 8.71 16.17 10.78
CA TYR A 118 7.73 15.45 11.58
C TYR A 118 8.10 13.98 11.75
N VAL A 119 8.36 13.25 10.66
CA VAL A 119 8.68 11.82 10.74
C VAL A 119 10.06 11.54 11.34
N GLU A 120 11.05 12.39 11.07
CA GLU A 120 12.40 12.30 11.64
C GLU A 120 12.40 12.53 13.16
N GLY A 121 11.41 13.22 13.69
CA GLY A 121 11.19 13.38 15.14
C GLY A 121 10.85 12.06 15.84
N PHE A 122 10.35 11.05 15.14
CA PHE A 122 10.11 9.70 15.66
C PHE A 122 11.29 8.77 15.37
N ASP A 123 11.71 8.73 14.12
CA ASP A 123 12.86 7.94 13.70
C ASP A 123 13.37 8.47 12.33
N PRO A 124 14.68 8.78 12.22
CA PRO A 124 15.26 9.29 10.99
C PRO A 124 15.12 8.37 9.77
N SER A 125 14.83 7.09 9.94
CA SER A 125 14.65 6.13 8.85
C SER A 125 13.22 6.10 8.28
N VAL A 126 12.24 6.67 8.97
CA VAL A 126 10.86 6.75 8.47
C VAL A 126 10.83 7.53 7.15
N ILE A 127 10.07 7.01 6.21
CA ILE A 127 9.88 7.62 4.89
C ILE A 127 8.59 8.42 4.93
N GLY A 128 8.67 9.73 4.75
CA GLY A 128 7.50 10.59 4.55
C GLY A 128 7.20 10.74 3.06
N LEU A 129 5.92 10.66 2.69
CA LEU A 129 5.45 10.82 1.32
C LEU A 129 4.41 11.93 1.23
N VAL A 130 4.58 12.84 0.27
CA VAL A 130 3.69 13.98 0.05
C VAL A 130 3.34 14.09 -1.42
N ALA A 131 2.07 14.29 -1.73
CA ALA A 131 1.60 14.57 -3.08
C ALA A 131 1.90 16.02 -3.49
N SER A 132 2.13 16.26 -4.78
CA SER A 132 2.21 17.62 -5.35
C SER A 132 0.85 18.21 -5.67
N SER A 133 -0.23 17.44 -5.61
CA SER A 133 -1.60 17.88 -5.91
C SER A 133 -2.63 17.02 -5.16
N LEU A 134 -3.85 17.57 -5.05
CA LEU A 134 -4.99 16.82 -4.52
C LEU A 134 -5.28 15.54 -5.33
N GLU A 135 -5.14 15.59 -6.66
CA GLU A 135 -5.33 14.44 -7.55
C GLU A 135 -4.37 13.30 -7.20
N GLN A 136 -3.09 13.61 -6.99
CA GLN A 136 -2.09 12.60 -6.57
C GLN A 136 -2.40 12.04 -5.19
N THR A 137 -2.90 12.87 -4.26
CA THR A 137 -3.38 12.41 -2.94
C THR A 137 -4.53 11.43 -3.10
N GLU A 138 -5.53 11.74 -3.93
CA GLU A 138 -6.69 10.87 -4.16
C GLU A 138 -6.26 9.56 -4.84
N ASN A 139 -5.32 9.58 -5.78
CA ASN A 139 -4.77 8.37 -6.39
C ASN A 139 -4.07 7.47 -5.35
N ALA A 140 -3.24 8.05 -4.47
CA ALA A 140 -2.59 7.30 -3.40
C ALA A 140 -3.61 6.73 -2.39
N LYS A 141 -4.61 7.51 -1.99
CA LYS A 141 -5.72 7.04 -1.15
C LYS A 141 -6.48 5.90 -1.83
N ALA A 142 -6.82 6.05 -3.11
CA ALA A 142 -7.53 5.03 -3.88
C ALA A 142 -6.72 3.73 -4.00
N ALA A 143 -5.38 3.81 -4.12
CA ALA A 143 -4.50 2.64 -4.17
C ALA A 143 -4.60 1.76 -2.92
N PHE A 144 -4.89 2.35 -1.76
CA PHE A 144 -5.00 1.66 -0.47
C PHE A 144 -6.43 1.59 0.08
N GLY A 145 -7.43 2.14 -0.63
CA GLY A 145 -8.80 2.21 -0.13
C GLY A 145 -8.95 3.12 1.10
N VAL A 146 -8.14 4.17 1.18
CA VAL A 146 -8.14 5.14 2.28
C VAL A 146 -9.19 6.21 2.05
N PHE A 147 -9.97 6.51 3.07
CA PHE A 147 -10.85 7.66 3.13
C PHE A 147 -10.16 8.80 3.89
N SER A 148 -10.35 10.04 3.46
CA SER A 148 -10.07 11.24 4.27
C SER A 148 -11.01 12.36 3.91
N GLU A 149 -11.37 13.19 4.91
CA GLU A 149 -12.28 14.31 4.80
C GLU A 149 -11.86 15.43 5.74
N LYS A 150 -11.85 16.67 5.26
CA LYS A 150 -11.64 17.86 6.11
C LYS A 150 -12.85 18.12 6.99
N VAL A 151 -12.60 18.42 8.25
CA VAL A 151 -13.62 18.74 9.25
C VAL A 151 -13.29 20.09 9.88
N GLY A 152 -14.18 21.05 9.73
CA GLY A 152 -14.04 22.42 10.22
C GLY A 152 -14.89 23.39 9.40
N GLU A 153 -14.90 24.67 9.78
CA GLU A 153 -15.58 25.72 9.03
C GLU A 153 -14.80 26.01 7.72
N PRO A 154 -15.49 26.37 6.63
CA PRO A 154 -14.83 26.74 5.39
C PRO A 154 -13.84 27.91 5.60
N GLY A 155 -12.57 27.68 5.26
CA GLY A 155 -11.50 28.67 5.41
C GLY A 155 -10.81 28.70 6.78
N ASP A 156 -11.18 27.81 7.71
CA ASP A 156 -10.46 27.63 8.96
C ASP A 156 -9.07 27.02 8.70
N PRO A 157 -7.97 27.71 9.05
CA PRO A 157 -6.62 27.16 8.89
C PRO A 157 -6.33 26.02 9.87
N TYR A 158 -7.13 25.84 10.92
CA TYR A 158 -6.98 24.84 11.97
C TYR A 158 -7.92 23.63 11.81
N TYR A 159 -8.45 23.41 10.61
CA TYR A 159 -9.30 22.24 10.34
C TYR A 159 -8.63 20.92 10.72
N LEU A 160 -9.43 19.95 11.12
CA LEU A 160 -9.01 18.56 11.30
C LEU A 160 -9.25 17.77 10.01
N VAL A 161 -8.57 16.63 9.87
CA VAL A 161 -8.83 15.68 8.79
C VAL A 161 -9.21 14.34 9.40
N ASN A 162 -10.47 13.94 9.23
CA ASN A 162 -10.87 12.57 9.49
C ASN A 162 -10.25 11.68 8.42
N HIS A 163 -9.59 10.60 8.81
CA HIS A 163 -8.97 9.67 7.87
C HIS A 163 -9.02 8.23 8.38
N THR A 164 -8.82 7.28 7.49
CA THR A 164 -8.68 5.87 7.83
C THR A 164 -7.46 5.67 8.74
N ALA A 165 -7.71 5.25 10.00
CA ALA A 165 -6.69 5.05 11.04
C ALA A 165 -6.20 3.59 11.05
N LEU A 166 -5.69 3.13 9.91
CA LEU A 166 -5.12 1.79 9.75
C LEU A 166 -3.67 1.88 9.30
N THR A 167 -2.81 1.05 9.88
CA THR A 167 -1.48 0.78 9.33
C THR A 167 -1.55 -0.44 8.42
N PHE A 168 -1.22 -0.25 7.16
CA PHE A 168 -1.22 -1.29 6.13
C PHE A 168 0.08 -2.07 6.19
N LEU A 169 -0.02 -3.41 6.19
CA LEU A 169 1.10 -4.33 6.12
C LEU A 169 1.28 -4.79 4.68
N VAL A 170 2.43 -4.48 4.10
CA VAL A 170 2.78 -4.80 2.72
C VAL A 170 4.00 -5.71 2.71
N ASN A 171 3.86 -6.88 2.10
CA ASN A 171 4.94 -7.88 1.96
C ASN A 171 6.11 -7.36 1.11
N ALA A 172 7.25 -8.04 1.16
CA ALA A 172 8.43 -7.72 0.36
C ALA A 172 8.20 -7.80 -1.16
N ASP A 173 7.19 -8.52 -1.62
CA ASP A 173 6.78 -8.55 -3.02
C ASP A 173 5.79 -7.44 -3.39
N GLY A 174 5.48 -6.54 -2.45
CA GLY A 174 4.53 -5.44 -2.62
C GLY A 174 3.07 -5.83 -2.43
N THR A 175 2.74 -7.09 -2.13
CA THR A 175 1.36 -7.53 -1.90
C THR A 175 0.85 -7.13 -0.52
N PHE A 176 -0.44 -6.84 -0.45
CA PHE A 176 -1.11 -6.55 0.81
C PHE A 176 -1.25 -7.81 1.68
N GLN A 177 -0.83 -7.72 2.95
CA GLN A 177 -0.96 -8.81 3.92
C GLN A 177 -2.13 -8.62 4.89
N GLY A 178 -2.36 -7.38 5.33
CA GLY A 178 -3.37 -7.07 6.34
C GLY A 178 -3.19 -5.68 6.93
N THR A 179 -3.83 -5.42 8.06
CA THR A 179 -3.76 -4.13 8.74
C THR A 179 -3.54 -4.28 10.24
N ILE A 180 -3.02 -3.21 10.86
CA ILE A 180 -3.07 -2.97 12.30
C ILE A 180 -4.04 -1.80 12.51
N ALA A 181 -5.02 -1.97 13.39
CA ALA A 181 -5.96 -0.91 13.75
C ALA A 181 -5.34 0.05 14.77
N TYR A 182 -5.85 1.29 14.81
CA TYR A 182 -5.54 2.20 15.91
C TYR A 182 -5.99 1.58 17.24
N GLU A 183 -5.17 1.68 18.28
CA GLU A 183 -5.39 1.06 19.61
C GLU A 183 -5.50 -0.48 19.58
N GLU A 184 -5.00 -1.14 18.54
CA GLU A 184 -4.90 -2.60 18.56
C GLU A 184 -3.91 -3.05 19.65
N ASP A 185 -4.24 -4.16 20.32
CA ASP A 185 -3.36 -4.76 21.32
C ASP A 185 -1.93 -4.92 20.80
N GLN A 186 -0.93 -4.42 21.55
CA GLN A 186 0.46 -4.36 21.12
C GLN A 186 1.10 -5.72 20.83
N ASP A 187 0.71 -6.77 21.57
CA ASP A 187 1.26 -8.11 21.32
C ASP A 187 0.67 -8.69 20.03
N THR A 188 -0.61 -8.39 19.75
CA THR A 188 -1.27 -8.74 18.49
C THR A 188 -0.63 -8.00 17.31
N ALA A 189 -0.43 -6.69 17.42
CA ALA A 189 0.24 -5.87 16.40
C ALA A 189 1.67 -6.37 16.16
N THR A 190 2.45 -6.61 17.22
CA THR A 190 3.80 -7.18 17.14
C THR A 190 3.82 -8.54 16.44
N ALA A 191 2.86 -9.43 16.74
CA ALA A 191 2.76 -10.72 16.08
C ALA A 191 2.42 -10.62 14.60
N LYS A 192 1.62 -9.64 14.19
CA LYS A 192 1.35 -9.35 12.77
C LYS A 192 2.61 -8.88 12.04
N VAL A 193 3.36 -7.92 12.62
CA VAL A 193 4.63 -7.45 12.05
C VAL A 193 5.66 -8.57 11.96
N LYS A 194 5.77 -9.42 12.99
CA LYS A 194 6.66 -10.59 12.96
C LYS A 194 6.34 -11.53 11.80
N ARG A 195 5.06 -11.78 11.53
CA ARG A 195 4.64 -12.59 10.36
C ARG A 195 4.97 -11.91 9.04
N LEU A 196 4.81 -10.58 8.96
CA LEU A 196 5.12 -9.81 7.78
C LEU A 196 6.58 -9.95 7.34
N VAL A 197 7.52 -9.93 8.29
CA VAL A 197 8.97 -10.02 8.00
C VAL A 197 9.48 -11.45 7.84
N GLN A 198 8.68 -12.44 8.21
CA GLN A 198 9.05 -13.85 8.05
C GLN A 198 8.59 -14.46 6.72
N GLY A 199 7.71 -13.78 5.98
CA GLY A 199 7.16 -14.19 4.69
C GLY A 199 5.97 -15.12 4.82
#